data_5077f686b6a9d3abaf0250e2a57ebb6c
#
_entry.id   5077f686b6a9d3abaf0250e2a57ebb6c
#
_cell.length_a   1.000
_cell.length_b   1.000
_cell.length_c   1.000
_cell.angle_alpha   90.00
_cell.angle_beta   90.00
_cell.angle_gamma   90.00
#
_symmetry.space_group_name_H-M   'P 1'
#
loop_
_entity.id
_entity.type
_entity.pdbx_description
1 polymer ?
#
loop_
_entity_poly.entity_id
_entity_poly.type
_entity_poly.pdbx_seq_one_letter_code
_entity_poly.pdbx_strand_id
1 'polypeptide(L)'
;MKTNMPLSKPIRKFINETEHLLDTEITLLRKPEAAPGGTLIDVYTYNLEKNIIIFPANYIGLLKDFVIAKQCTHLLIKGAAAKKSGYRVCSYDQDSVSKAMRQIYFDALKDEAKKDKKLPVKKLLEMLFMLFQQFHEDINELPWNPIVNARVYYRMEQLRKTQLYILLKDGKQDMDEMSDMMEIIPRRYFVLDKSMFYARDLYLAKTLPADKLMPVVNIPQMKKFDHLEVKEMLTTRWTHTAWYQSKVFGDHMLEIMEKYLSVDWNKENSLDYYANLYETGVNMTNALLAYMTMKDWFIWEKPQHLLAAQEQAATYEQAALKKIFGDLIEDQV
;
A
#
# COMPACT_ATOMS: atom_id res chain seq x y z
N MET A 1 -0.20 -14.78 26.45
CA MET A 1 0.71 -14.01 27.31
C MET A 1 0.56 -12.53 26.96
N LYS A 2 -0.12 -11.70 27.77
CA LYS A 2 -0.06 -10.23 27.61
C LYS A 2 1.39 -9.86 27.94
N THR A 3 2.17 -9.54 26.93
CA THR A 3 3.55 -9.09 27.13
C THR A 3 3.52 -7.78 27.92
N ASN A 4 4.17 -7.78 29.07
CA ASN A 4 4.36 -6.61 29.94
C ASN A 4 5.30 -5.59 29.26
N MET A 5 4.87 -5.08 28.10
CA MET A 5 5.68 -4.24 27.25
C MET A 5 5.39 -2.77 27.58
N PRO A 6 6.41 -1.97 27.91
CA PRO A 6 6.20 -0.57 28.20
C PRO A 6 5.74 0.18 26.94
N LEU A 7 4.46 0.47 26.86
CA LEU A 7 3.85 1.34 25.86
C LEU A 7 3.81 2.76 26.41
N SER A 8 3.96 3.76 25.53
CA SER A 8 3.70 5.13 25.91
C SER A 8 2.23 5.32 26.30
N LYS A 9 1.97 6.27 27.19
CA LYS A 9 0.60 6.55 27.66
C LYS A 9 -0.38 6.87 26.51
N PRO A 10 0.00 7.69 25.49
CA PRO A 10 -0.87 7.97 24.36
C PRO A 10 -1.22 6.73 23.54
N ILE A 11 -0.25 5.83 23.30
CA ILE A 11 -0.48 4.61 22.53
C ILE A 11 -1.38 3.64 23.29
N ARG A 12 -1.16 3.47 24.57
CA ARG A 12 -2.06 2.66 25.41
C ARG A 12 -3.50 3.19 25.36
N LYS A 13 -3.66 4.51 25.45
CA LYS A 13 -4.98 5.14 25.33
C LYS A 13 -5.60 4.85 23.96
N PHE A 14 -4.83 4.96 22.88
CA PHE A 14 -5.32 4.73 21.53
C PHE A 14 -5.71 3.27 21.26
N ILE A 15 -4.95 2.30 21.80
CA ILE A 15 -5.33 0.88 21.75
C ILE A 15 -6.69 0.69 22.46
N ASN A 16 -6.84 1.18 23.68
CA ASN A 16 -8.08 1.05 24.43
C ASN A 16 -9.28 1.71 23.71
N GLU A 17 -9.07 2.88 23.11
CA GLU A 17 -10.09 3.54 22.27
C GLU A 17 -10.47 2.67 21.06
N THR A 18 -9.48 2.05 20.41
CA THR A 18 -9.69 1.17 19.27
C THR A 18 -10.48 -0.08 19.67
N GLU A 19 -10.08 -0.74 20.77
CA GLU A 19 -10.78 -1.90 21.32
C GLU A 19 -12.23 -1.56 21.69
N HIS A 20 -12.45 -0.42 22.34
CA HIS A 20 -13.78 0.04 22.73
C HIS A 20 -14.68 0.35 21.51
N LEU A 21 -14.16 1.10 20.53
CA LEU A 21 -14.95 1.45 19.34
C LEU A 21 -15.31 0.21 18.50
N LEU A 22 -14.42 -0.76 18.44
CA LEU A 22 -14.61 -1.96 17.63
C LEU A 22 -15.18 -3.15 18.41
N ASP A 23 -15.35 -3.01 19.73
CA ASP A 23 -15.78 -4.10 20.61
C ASP A 23 -14.97 -5.39 20.35
N THR A 24 -13.65 -5.29 20.45
CA THR A 24 -12.71 -6.37 20.13
C THR A 24 -11.42 -6.23 20.90
N GLU A 25 -10.68 -7.30 21.09
CA GLU A 25 -9.36 -7.29 21.74
C GLU A 25 -8.22 -7.15 20.73
N ILE A 26 -7.14 -6.49 21.16
CA ILE A 26 -5.90 -6.37 20.39
C ILE A 26 -4.76 -7.03 21.16
N THR A 27 -4.11 -8.00 20.52
CA THR A 27 -2.91 -8.65 21.02
C THR A 27 -1.68 -8.11 20.29
N LEU A 28 -0.65 -7.71 21.04
CA LEU A 28 0.61 -7.23 20.50
C LEU A 28 1.64 -8.36 20.52
N LEU A 29 2.22 -8.67 19.37
CA LEU A 29 3.27 -9.66 19.23
C LEU A 29 4.55 -9.01 18.69
N ARG A 30 5.68 -9.39 19.30
CA ARG A 30 7.00 -8.95 18.91
C ARG A 30 7.73 -10.08 18.22
N LYS A 31 8.14 -9.91 16.94
CA LYS A 31 8.82 -10.93 16.16
C LYS A 31 10.05 -10.37 15.45
N PRO A 32 11.20 -11.09 15.42
CA PRO A 32 12.40 -10.65 14.71
C PRO A 32 12.17 -10.46 13.21
N GLU A 33 11.40 -11.36 12.60
CA GLU A 33 11.08 -11.44 11.18
C GLU A 33 9.89 -10.59 10.74
N ALA A 34 9.32 -9.77 11.64
CA ALA A 34 8.19 -8.92 11.30
C ALA A 34 8.57 -7.85 10.27
N ALA A 35 7.65 -7.56 9.35
CA ALA A 35 7.80 -6.48 8.39
C ALA A 35 8.04 -5.13 9.07
N PRO A 36 8.86 -4.22 8.50
CA PRO A 36 9.16 -2.91 9.09
C PRO A 36 7.91 -2.08 9.40
N GLY A 37 6.90 -2.14 8.54
CA GLY A 37 5.60 -1.47 8.75
C GLY A 37 4.70 -2.16 9.78
N GLY A 38 5.10 -3.31 10.30
CA GLY A 38 4.27 -4.20 11.09
C GLY A 38 3.25 -4.97 10.25
N THR A 39 2.61 -5.96 10.86
CA THR A 39 1.56 -6.77 10.23
C THR A 39 0.31 -6.73 11.10
N LEU A 40 -0.84 -6.49 10.49
CA LEU A 40 -2.13 -6.62 11.12
C LEU A 40 -2.82 -7.91 10.64
N ILE A 41 -3.12 -8.79 11.58
CA ILE A 41 -3.98 -9.95 11.36
C ILE A 41 -5.28 -9.64 12.08
N ASP A 42 -6.31 -9.30 11.32
CA ASP A 42 -7.56 -8.79 11.87
C ASP A 42 -8.70 -9.83 11.81
N VAL A 43 -9.65 -9.68 12.73
CA VAL A 43 -10.81 -10.59 12.83
C VAL A 43 -11.74 -10.48 11.62
N TYR A 44 -11.73 -9.35 10.91
CA TYR A 44 -12.64 -9.09 9.78
C TYR A 44 -12.19 -9.78 8.49
N THR A 45 -10.87 -9.97 8.34
CA THR A 45 -10.27 -10.69 7.20
C THR A 45 -10.16 -12.19 7.48
N TYR A 46 -9.70 -12.57 8.68
CA TYR A 46 -9.27 -13.94 8.97
C TYR A 46 -10.22 -14.73 9.87
N ASN A 47 -11.37 -14.17 10.25
CA ASN A 47 -12.36 -14.80 11.13
C ASN A 47 -11.76 -15.35 12.44
N LEU A 48 -10.95 -14.55 13.09
CA LEU A 48 -10.30 -14.86 14.36
C LEU A 48 -11.09 -14.30 15.55
N GLU A 49 -10.76 -14.77 16.74
CA GLU A 49 -11.36 -14.23 17.99
C GLU A 49 -10.77 -12.87 18.38
N LYS A 50 -9.51 -12.59 18.00
CA LYS A 50 -8.76 -11.40 18.41
C LYS A 50 -7.93 -10.84 17.28
N ASN A 51 -7.77 -9.51 17.27
CA ASN A 51 -6.83 -8.87 16.38
C ASN A 51 -5.40 -9.01 16.89
N ILE A 52 -4.46 -9.21 15.98
CA ILE A 52 -3.05 -9.38 16.29
C ILE A 52 -2.25 -8.34 15.53
N ILE A 53 -1.51 -7.49 16.25
CA ILE A 53 -0.53 -6.58 15.65
C ILE A 53 0.86 -7.15 15.91
N ILE A 54 1.57 -7.47 14.83
CA ILE A 54 2.94 -7.99 14.87
C ILE A 54 3.88 -6.84 14.46
N PHE A 55 4.96 -6.66 15.21
CA PHE A 55 5.96 -5.63 14.92
C PHE A 55 7.40 -6.15 15.18
N PRO A 56 8.42 -5.51 14.54
CA PRO A 56 9.80 -5.95 14.63
C PRO A 56 10.33 -5.97 16.07
N ALA A 57 11.07 -7.02 16.42
CA ALA A 57 11.60 -7.21 17.76
C ALA A 57 12.64 -6.15 18.18
N ASN A 58 13.33 -5.55 17.22
CA ASN A 58 14.31 -4.49 17.42
C ASN A 58 13.69 -3.08 17.51
N TYR A 59 12.37 -2.95 17.30
CA TYR A 59 11.69 -1.65 17.43
C TYR A 59 11.39 -1.36 18.90
N ILE A 60 11.87 -0.20 19.36
CA ILE A 60 11.69 0.33 20.71
C ILE A 60 11.17 1.76 20.67
N GLY A 61 10.66 2.26 21.78
CA GLY A 61 10.23 3.65 21.91
C GLY A 61 9.22 4.09 20.84
N LEU A 62 9.48 5.22 20.23
CA LEU A 62 8.56 5.86 19.27
C LEU A 62 8.42 5.08 17.94
N LEU A 63 9.43 4.31 17.52
CA LEU A 63 9.32 3.45 16.33
C LEU A 63 8.26 2.39 16.51
N LYS A 64 8.32 1.67 17.64
CA LYS A 64 7.31 0.69 18.01
C LYS A 64 5.92 1.33 18.11
N ASP A 65 5.84 2.47 18.81
CA ASP A 65 4.60 3.19 19.03
C ASP A 65 3.97 3.64 17.71
N PHE A 66 4.77 4.08 16.75
CA PHE A 66 4.29 4.45 15.41
C PHE A 66 3.70 3.25 14.66
N VAL A 67 4.40 2.11 14.64
CA VAL A 67 3.90 0.89 13.97
C VAL A 67 2.57 0.45 14.58
N ILE A 68 2.46 0.46 15.91
CA ILE A 68 1.21 0.11 16.60
C ILE A 68 0.10 1.10 16.23
N ALA A 69 0.36 2.41 16.25
CA ALA A 69 -0.61 3.43 15.87
C ALA A 69 -1.09 3.27 14.43
N LYS A 70 -0.17 3.00 13.49
CA LYS A 70 -0.47 2.72 12.09
C LYS A 70 -1.42 1.53 11.97
N GLN A 71 -1.11 0.41 12.60
CA GLN A 71 -1.92 -0.80 12.52
C GLN A 71 -3.28 -0.67 13.25
N CYS A 72 -3.35 0.05 14.37
CA CYS A 72 -4.62 0.38 15.01
C CYS A 72 -5.51 1.25 14.11
N THR A 73 -4.91 2.19 13.36
CA THR A 73 -5.66 3.03 12.41
C THR A 73 -6.20 2.20 11.24
N HIS A 74 -5.41 1.27 10.69
CA HIS A 74 -5.89 0.30 9.70
C HIS A 74 -7.05 -0.55 10.25
N LEU A 75 -6.91 -1.04 11.47
CA LEU A 75 -7.95 -1.85 12.12
C LEU A 75 -9.25 -1.05 12.31
N LEU A 76 -9.16 0.23 12.71
CA LEU A 76 -10.32 1.11 12.84
C LEU A 76 -11.05 1.31 11.52
N ILE A 77 -10.33 1.51 10.43
CA ILE A 77 -10.91 1.67 9.09
C ILE A 77 -11.63 0.38 8.66
N LYS A 78 -10.97 -0.76 8.75
CA LYS A 78 -11.54 -2.08 8.40
C LYS A 78 -12.73 -2.44 9.27
N GLY A 79 -12.59 -2.31 10.58
CA GLY A 79 -13.63 -2.66 11.54
C GLY A 79 -14.85 -1.74 11.46
N ALA A 80 -14.65 -0.45 11.23
CA ALA A 80 -15.75 0.48 11.01
C ALA A 80 -16.52 0.15 9.71
N ALA A 81 -15.80 -0.16 8.62
CA ALA A 81 -16.42 -0.62 7.39
C ALA A 81 -17.22 -1.91 7.60
N ALA A 82 -16.66 -2.90 8.30
CA ALA A 82 -17.33 -4.17 8.58
C ALA A 82 -18.63 -3.97 9.39
N LYS A 83 -18.64 -3.02 10.32
CA LYS A 83 -19.82 -2.74 11.19
C LYS A 83 -20.88 -1.85 10.51
N LYS A 84 -20.51 -1.02 9.53
CA LYS A 84 -21.40 0.01 8.97
C LYS A 84 -21.81 -0.24 7.52
N SER A 85 -20.86 -0.47 6.63
CA SER A 85 -21.09 -0.51 5.17
C SER A 85 -20.78 -1.85 4.51
N GLY A 86 -20.18 -2.76 5.24
CA GLY A 86 -19.66 -4.01 4.72
C GLY A 86 -18.23 -3.87 4.20
N TYR A 87 -17.29 -4.55 4.86
CA TYR A 87 -15.89 -4.56 4.48
C TYR A 87 -15.66 -5.45 3.26
N ARG A 88 -15.04 -4.88 2.24
CA ARG A 88 -14.62 -5.55 1.00
C ARG A 88 -13.15 -5.27 0.76
N VAL A 89 -12.51 -6.13 0.02
CA VAL A 89 -11.12 -5.99 -0.43
C VAL A 89 -11.06 -5.97 -1.95
N CYS A 90 -10.08 -5.29 -2.49
CA CYS A 90 -9.74 -5.38 -3.89
C CYS A 90 -9.12 -6.76 -4.13
N SER A 91 -9.69 -7.53 -5.04
CA SER A 91 -9.34 -8.92 -5.33
C SER A 91 -9.44 -9.17 -6.83
N TYR A 92 -9.30 -10.43 -7.25
CA TYR A 92 -9.42 -10.85 -8.63
C TYR A 92 -10.01 -12.26 -8.74
N ASP A 93 -10.71 -12.49 -9.83
CA ASP A 93 -11.17 -13.80 -10.26
C ASP A 93 -10.44 -14.24 -11.54
N GLN A 94 -10.77 -15.42 -12.04
CA GLN A 94 -10.18 -15.96 -13.26
C GLN A 94 -10.38 -15.08 -14.50
N ASP A 95 -11.54 -14.40 -14.61
CA ASP A 95 -11.82 -13.50 -15.73
C ASP A 95 -11.01 -12.21 -15.63
N SER A 96 -10.88 -11.66 -14.44
CA SER A 96 -10.02 -10.49 -14.15
C SER A 96 -8.57 -10.76 -14.49
N VAL A 97 -8.01 -11.88 -14.01
CA VAL A 97 -6.64 -12.31 -14.36
C VAL A 97 -6.48 -12.50 -15.86
N SER A 98 -7.44 -13.15 -16.53
CA SER A 98 -7.37 -13.37 -17.99
C SER A 98 -7.34 -12.07 -18.77
N LYS A 99 -8.13 -11.06 -18.35
CA LYS A 99 -8.14 -9.72 -18.98
C LYS A 99 -6.82 -8.99 -18.74
N ALA A 100 -6.34 -8.99 -17.51
CA ALA A 100 -5.07 -8.38 -17.14
C ALA A 100 -3.91 -8.99 -17.91
N MET A 101 -3.76 -10.30 -17.85
CA MET A 101 -2.67 -11.03 -18.53
C MET A 101 -2.67 -10.82 -20.04
N ARG A 102 -3.87 -10.81 -20.66
CA ARG A 102 -3.99 -10.51 -22.10
C ARG A 102 -3.47 -9.12 -22.43
N GLN A 103 -3.87 -8.12 -21.66
CA GLN A 103 -3.46 -6.73 -21.88
C GLN A 103 -1.94 -6.56 -21.66
N ILE A 104 -1.42 -7.08 -20.54
CA ILE A 104 0.01 -7.01 -20.22
C ILE A 104 0.83 -7.73 -21.30
N TYR A 105 0.41 -8.90 -21.74
CA TYR A 105 1.10 -9.67 -22.78
C TYR A 105 1.20 -8.91 -24.10
N PHE A 106 0.11 -8.31 -24.58
CA PHE A 106 0.15 -7.53 -25.81
C PHE A 106 1.06 -6.31 -25.71
N ASP A 107 1.09 -5.64 -24.57
CA ASP A 107 1.98 -4.51 -24.34
C ASP A 107 3.44 -4.98 -24.24
N ALA A 108 3.71 -6.12 -23.59
CA ALA A 108 5.03 -6.73 -23.54
C ALA A 108 5.56 -7.13 -24.92
N LEU A 109 4.73 -7.74 -25.77
CA LEU A 109 5.13 -8.08 -27.14
C LEU A 109 5.52 -6.85 -27.97
N LYS A 110 4.85 -5.73 -27.79
CA LYS A 110 5.21 -4.47 -28.47
C LYS A 110 6.58 -3.95 -28.03
N ASP A 111 6.92 -4.12 -26.76
CA ASP A 111 8.21 -3.69 -26.22
C ASP A 111 9.32 -4.69 -26.53
N GLU A 112 9.06 -6.01 -26.45
CA GLU A 112 10.00 -7.07 -26.82
C GLU A 112 10.37 -7.04 -28.31
N ALA A 113 9.44 -6.64 -29.19
CA ALA A 113 9.72 -6.48 -30.62
C ALA A 113 10.80 -5.43 -30.93
N LYS A 114 11.11 -4.57 -29.95
CA LYS A 114 12.13 -3.52 -30.03
C LYS A 114 13.49 -3.93 -29.44
N LYS A 115 13.57 -5.11 -28.81
CA LYS A 115 14.80 -5.58 -28.14
C LYS A 115 15.61 -6.51 -29.07
N ASP A 116 16.92 -6.41 -28.97
CA ASP A 116 17.84 -7.27 -29.73
C ASP A 116 17.83 -8.73 -29.23
N LYS A 117 17.58 -8.94 -27.95
CA LYS A 117 17.44 -10.26 -27.33
C LYS A 117 16.02 -10.47 -26.84
N LYS A 118 15.35 -11.49 -27.37
CA LYS A 118 14.01 -11.89 -26.97
C LYS A 118 14.04 -12.83 -25.74
N LEU A 119 13.18 -12.61 -24.79
CA LEU A 119 12.99 -13.54 -23.67
C LEU A 119 12.26 -14.81 -24.16
N PRO A 120 12.56 -16.00 -23.60
CA PRO A 120 11.75 -17.19 -23.81
C PRO A 120 10.31 -16.92 -23.37
N VAL A 121 9.32 -17.38 -24.15
CA VAL A 121 7.88 -17.12 -23.89
C VAL A 121 7.48 -17.50 -22.46
N LYS A 122 7.90 -18.68 -21.98
CA LYS A 122 7.61 -19.13 -20.61
C LYS A 122 8.10 -18.12 -19.55
N LYS A 123 9.33 -17.64 -19.68
CA LYS A 123 9.91 -16.66 -18.74
C LYS A 123 9.20 -15.31 -18.81
N LEU A 124 8.78 -14.91 -20.00
CA LEU A 124 7.97 -13.71 -20.19
C LEU A 124 6.64 -13.83 -19.44
N LEU A 125 5.93 -14.96 -19.56
CA LEU A 125 4.64 -15.19 -18.94
C LEU A 125 4.72 -15.23 -17.42
N GLU A 126 5.71 -15.89 -16.85
CA GLU A 126 5.97 -15.89 -15.40
C GLU A 126 6.15 -14.46 -14.88
N MET A 127 6.94 -13.64 -15.59
CA MET A 127 7.13 -12.23 -15.24
C MET A 127 5.85 -11.40 -15.32
N LEU A 128 5.02 -11.62 -16.33
CA LEU A 128 3.76 -10.89 -16.48
C LEU A 128 2.78 -11.19 -15.34
N PHE A 129 2.76 -12.42 -14.87
CA PHE A 129 1.93 -12.79 -13.73
C PHE A 129 2.46 -12.19 -12.41
N MET A 130 3.77 -12.19 -12.19
CA MET A 130 4.38 -11.50 -11.06
C MET A 130 4.06 -10.00 -11.09
N LEU A 131 4.11 -9.37 -12.27
CA LEU A 131 3.74 -7.98 -12.44
C LEU A 131 2.26 -7.72 -12.08
N PHE A 132 1.35 -8.60 -12.50
CA PHE A 132 -0.05 -8.52 -12.11
C PHE A 132 -0.24 -8.61 -10.58
N GLN A 133 0.45 -9.56 -9.93
CA GLN A 133 0.41 -9.71 -8.48
C GLN A 133 0.95 -8.47 -7.77
N GLN A 134 2.07 -7.90 -8.26
CA GLN A 134 2.62 -6.67 -7.72
C GLN A 134 1.61 -5.51 -7.81
N PHE A 135 0.97 -5.32 -8.96
CA PHE A 135 -0.09 -4.31 -9.09
C PHE A 135 -1.27 -4.55 -8.14
N HIS A 136 -1.62 -5.80 -7.89
CA HIS A 136 -2.67 -6.13 -6.93
C HIS A 136 -2.29 -5.71 -5.50
N GLU A 137 -1.04 -5.97 -5.09
CA GLU A 137 -0.52 -5.56 -3.79
C GLU A 137 -0.50 -4.03 -3.67
N ASP A 138 0.06 -3.35 -4.67
CA ASP A 138 0.18 -1.88 -4.69
C ASP A 138 -1.19 -1.20 -4.66
N ILE A 139 -2.17 -1.69 -5.41
CA ILE A 139 -3.54 -1.17 -5.42
C ILE A 139 -4.24 -1.41 -4.08
N ASN A 140 -3.94 -2.50 -3.39
CA ASN A 140 -4.48 -2.75 -2.05
C ASN A 140 -3.84 -1.86 -0.98
N GLU A 141 -2.61 -1.39 -1.18
CA GLU A 141 -1.92 -0.53 -0.22
C GLU A 141 -2.07 0.96 -0.51
N LEU A 142 -2.12 1.33 -1.78
CA LEU A 142 -2.06 2.72 -2.24
C LEU A 142 -3.06 3.66 -1.56
N PRO A 143 -4.38 3.34 -1.45
CA PRO A 143 -5.33 4.25 -0.84
C PRO A 143 -5.14 4.36 0.67
N TRP A 144 -4.73 3.29 1.31
CA TRP A 144 -4.64 3.22 2.76
C TRP A 144 -3.38 3.90 3.30
N ASN A 145 -2.28 3.84 2.57
CA ASN A 145 -1.04 4.45 3.00
C ASN A 145 -1.20 5.96 3.27
N PRO A 146 -1.69 6.81 2.36
CA PRO A 146 -1.91 8.22 2.64
C PRO A 146 -2.98 8.47 3.71
N ILE A 147 -4.09 7.72 3.71
CA ILE A 147 -5.17 7.87 4.70
C ILE A 147 -4.65 7.61 6.11
N VAL A 148 -4.00 6.47 6.31
CA VAL A 148 -3.49 6.05 7.62
C VAL A 148 -2.37 6.98 8.09
N ASN A 149 -1.44 7.34 7.21
CA ASN A 149 -0.35 8.25 7.57
C ASN A 149 -0.86 9.64 7.92
N ALA A 150 -1.79 10.20 7.16
CA ALA A 150 -2.39 11.49 7.50
C ALA A 150 -3.11 11.41 8.86
N ARG A 151 -3.91 10.37 9.07
CA ARG A 151 -4.63 10.20 10.33
C ARG A 151 -3.71 10.08 11.54
N VAL A 152 -2.66 9.25 11.47
CA VAL A 152 -1.67 9.11 12.55
C VAL A 152 -0.95 10.44 12.80
N TYR A 153 -0.55 11.16 11.75
CA TYR A 153 0.14 12.44 11.86
C TYR A 153 -0.68 13.48 12.62
N TYR A 154 -1.96 13.62 12.28
CA TYR A 154 -2.82 14.62 12.91
C TYR A 154 -3.27 14.24 14.31
N ARG A 155 -3.41 12.95 14.61
CA ARG A 155 -3.86 12.46 15.92
C ARG A 155 -2.75 12.19 16.93
N MET A 156 -1.51 11.96 16.48
CA MET A 156 -0.39 11.50 17.32
C MET A 156 0.81 12.44 17.17
N GLU A 157 0.70 13.65 17.72
CA GLU A 157 1.73 14.68 17.60
C GLU A 157 3.14 14.18 17.97
N GLN A 158 3.25 13.39 19.03
CA GLN A 158 4.53 12.83 19.50
C GLN A 158 5.17 11.85 18.50
N LEU A 159 4.42 11.34 17.53
CA LEU A 159 4.92 10.39 16.52
C LEU A 159 5.34 11.05 15.22
N ARG A 160 4.99 12.33 14.98
CA ARG A 160 5.18 13.02 13.69
C ARG A 160 6.61 12.90 13.15
N LYS A 161 7.61 13.15 13.99
CA LYS A 161 9.02 13.07 13.61
C LYS A 161 9.44 11.65 13.20
N THR A 162 9.05 10.66 14.01
CA THR A 162 9.32 9.26 13.73
C THR A 162 8.63 8.80 12.46
N GLN A 163 7.40 9.23 12.24
CA GLN A 163 6.64 8.94 11.04
C GLN A 163 7.33 9.47 9.79
N LEU A 164 7.76 10.74 9.79
CA LEU A 164 8.47 11.33 8.65
C LEU A 164 9.78 10.59 8.35
N TYR A 165 10.50 10.17 9.39
CA TYR A 165 11.71 9.35 9.21
C TYR A 165 11.43 8.03 8.49
N ILE A 166 10.37 7.32 8.92
CA ILE A 166 9.99 6.04 8.31
C ILE A 166 9.57 6.25 6.86
N LEU A 167 8.72 7.24 6.58
CA LEU A 167 8.29 7.55 5.23
C LEU A 167 9.46 7.87 4.28
N LEU A 168 10.47 8.59 4.78
CA LEU A 168 11.68 8.86 4.00
C LEU A 168 12.49 7.60 3.72
N LYS A 169 12.65 6.74 4.74
CA LYS A 169 13.38 5.49 4.62
C LYS A 169 12.69 4.54 3.62
N ASP A 170 11.40 4.32 3.80
CA ASP A 170 10.61 3.45 2.93
C ASP A 170 10.65 3.97 1.49
N GLY A 171 10.41 5.26 1.33
CA GLY A 171 10.46 5.87 0.03
C GLY A 171 11.83 5.83 -0.68
N LYS A 172 12.94 5.79 0.07
CA LYS A 172 14.27 5.59 -0.52
C LYS A 172 14.45 4.15 -0.99
N GLN A 173 14.01 3.19 -0.18
CA GLN A 173 14.07 1.76 -0.51
C GLN A 173 13.26 1.46 -1.78
N ASP A 174 12.03 1.95 -1.87
CA ASP A 174 11.17 1.80 -3.05
C ASP A 174 11.84 2.27 -4.37
N MET A 175 12.70 3.29 -4.29
CA MET A 175 13.45 3.76 -5.47
C MET A 175 14.62 2.86 -5.84
N ASP A 176 15.36 2.40 -4.84
CA ASP A 176 16.56 1.60 -5.07
C ASP A 176 16.18 0.22 -5.66
N GLU A 177 15.10 -0.40 -5.17
CA GLU A 177 14.62 -1.71 -5.64
C GLU A 177 14.09 -1.69 -7.08
N MET A 178 13.61 -0.56 -7.55
CA MET A 178 12.91 -0.46 -8.83
C MET A 178 13.81 -0.11 -10.02
N SER A 179 15.02 0.40 -9.80
CA SER A 179 15.95 0.69 -10.88
C SER A 179 16.35 -0.57 -11.65
N ASP A 180 16.46 -1.69 -10.95
CA ASP A 180 16.89 -2.98 -11.53
C ASP A 180 15.78 -3.67 -12.36
N MET A 181 14.51 -3.33 -12.09
CA MET A 181 13.37 -3.91 -12.81
C MET A 181 13.04 -3.20 -14.14
N MET A 182 13.63 -2.02 -14.39
CA MET A 182 13.34 -1.22 -15.60
C MET A 182 13.57 -1.92 -16.91
N GLU A 183 14.57 -2.78 -16.97
CA GLU A 183 14.93 -3.48 -18.21
C GLU A 183 13.99 -4.65 -18.52
N ILE A 184 13.23 -5.09 -17.51
CA ILE A 184 12.45 -6.32 -17.55
C ILE A 184 10.96 -6.04 -17.74
N ILE A 185 10.42 -5.02 -17.07
CA ILE A 185 8.99 -4.68 -17.08
C ILE A 185 8.62 -3.89 -18.33
N PRO A 186 7.46 -4.15 -18.97
CA PRO A 186 6.98 -3.30 -20.06
C PRO A 186 6.87 -1.84 -19.59
N ARG A 187 7.41 -0.93 -20.41
CA ARG A 187 7.57 0.49 -20.06
C ARG A 187 6.30 1.14 -19.51
N ARG A 188 5.14 0.79 -20.06
CA ARG A 188 3.84 1.33 -19.61
C ARG A 188 3.61 1.04 -18.13
N TYR A 189 3.80 -0.21 -17.69
CA TYR A 189 3.51 -0.63 -16.33
C TYR A 189 4.51 -0.08 -15.34
N PHE A 190 5.76 -0.01 -15.76
CA PHE A 190 6.77 0.69 -14.97
C PHE A 190 6.40 2.16 -14.74
N VAL A 191 5.96 2.89 -15.78
CA VAL A 191 5.53 4.27 -15.67
C VAL A 191 4.33 4.40 -14.72
N LEU A 192 3.32 3.53 -14.84
CA LEU A 192 2.12 3.56 -13.98
C LEU A 192 2.46 3.30 -12.51
N ASP A 193 3.26 2.29 -12.24
CA ASP A 193 3.75 1.95 -10.91
C ASP A 193 4.47 3.14 -10.27
N LYS A 194 5.46 3.70 -10.95
CA LYS A 194 6.18 4.89 -10.47
C LYS A 194 5.27 6.09 -10.25
N SER A 195 4.27 6.25 -11.09
CA SER A 195 3.30 7.34 -10.96
C SER A 195 2.48 7.23 -9.69
N MET A 196 2.12 6.00 -9.27
CA MET A 196 1.40 5.76 -8.01
C MET A 196 2.25 6.17 -6.80
N PHE A 197 3.51 5.75 -6.75
CA PHE A 197 4.42 6.13 -5.67
C PHE A 197 4.70 7.65 -5.65
N TYR A 198 4.91 8.24 -6.82
CA TYR A 198 5.08 9.69 -6.95
C TYR A 198 3.85 10.45 -6.41
N ALA A 199 2.64 10.08 -6.81
CA ALA A 199 1.42 10.72 -6.36
C ALA A 199 1.24 10.59 -4.84
N ARG A 200 1.48 9.39 -4.28
CA ARG A 200 1.46 9.12 -2.84
C ARG A 200 2.43 10.02 -2.08
N ASP A 201 3.68 10.06 -2.52
CA ASP A 201 4.73 10.83 -1.84
C ASP A 201 4.45 12.33 -1.89
N LEU A 202 4.00 12.85 -3.04
CA LEU A 202 3.61 14.26 -3.15
C LEU A 202 2.39 14.60 -2.30
N TYR A 203 1.38 13.72 -2.27
CA TYR A 203 0.22 13.91 -1.41
C TYR A 203 0.64 14.00 0.06
N LEU A 204 1.49 13.08 0.52
CA LEU A 204 2.00 13.08 1.89
C LEU A 204 2.85 14.32 2.17
N ALA A 205 3.71 14.73 1.25
CA ALA A 205 4.51 15.94 1.41
C ALA A 205 3.68 17.22 1.53
N LYS A 206 2.55 17.30 0.82
CA LYS A 206 1.60 18.43 0.93
C LYS A 206 0.75 18.36 2.20
N THR A 207 0.34 17.15 2.59
CA THR A 207 -0.61 16.94 3.70
C THR A 207 0.07 16.97 5.06
N LEU A 208 1.32 16.51 5.15
CA LEU A 208 2.08 16.45 6.39
C LEU A 208 2.99 17.68 6.51
N PRO A 209 2.57 18.78 7.18
CA PRO A 209 3.37 20.01 7.25
C PRO A 209 4.64 19.80 8.10
N ALA A 210 5.74 19.45 7.44
CA ALA A 210 7.04 19.21 8.07
C ALA A 210 7.65 20.51 8.64
N ASP A 211 7.29 21.66 8.10
CA ASP A 211 7.72 23.00 8.50
C ASP A 211 7.37 23.39 9.96
N LYS A 212 6.35 22.74 10.54
CA LYS A 212 5.98 22.93 11.96
C LYS A 212 6.73 21.98 12.92
N LEU A 213 7.59 21.11 12.41
CA LEU A 213 8.22 20.03 13.20
C LEU A 213 9.63 20.38 13.71
N MET A 214 10.06 21.64 13.63
CA MET A 214 11.37 22.04 14.17
C MET A 214 11.36 22.22 15.68
N PRO A 215 12.41 21.84 16.37
CA PRO A 215 13.78 21.54 15.99
C PRO A 215 14.21 20.09 16.23
N VAL A 216 15.15 19.66 15.43
CA VAL A 216 16.07 18.54 15.61
C VAL A 216 15.53 17.28 16.31
N VAL A 217 15.29 16.31 15.49
CA VAL A 217 15.01 14.94 15.93
C VAL A 217 16.25 14.37 16.60
N ASN A 218 16.14 14.05 17.87
CA ASN A 218 17.21 13.38 18.63
C ASN A 218 17.24 11.86 18.37
N ILE A 219 17.02 11.47 17.10
CA ILE A 219 17.29 10.11 16.62
C ILE A 219 18.70 10.20 15.99
N PRO A 220 19.67 9.41 16.47
CA PRO A 220 21.07 9.51 16.03
C PRO A 220 21.26 9.45 14.51
N GLN A 221 20.37 8.73 13.82
CA GLN A 221 20.38 8.57 12.35
C GLN A 221 19.79 9.77 11.60
N MET A 222 19.05 10.66 12.27
CA MET A 222 18.40 11.84 11.67
C MET A 222 19.09 13.17 11.99
N LYS A 223 20.23 13.15 12.64
CA LYS A 223 21.01 14.38 12.96
C LYS A 223 21.39 15.23 11.74
N LYS A 224 21.17 14.72 10.53
CA LYS A 224 21.54 15.37 9.27
C LYS A 224 20.36 15.92 8.47
N PHE A 225 19.11 15.70 8.88
CA PHE A 225 17.95 16.12 8.10
C PHE A 225 17.18 17.21 8.83
N ASP A 226 17.16 18.40 8.27
CA ASP A 226 16.20 19.42 8.66
C ASP A 226 14.87 19.22 7.91
N HIS A 227 13.85 20.00 8.28
CA HIS A 227 12.51 19.84 7.71
C HIS A 227 12.42 20.24 6.22
N LEU A 228 13.30 21.13 5.76
CA LEU A 228 13.38 21.53 4.35
C LEU A 228 13.94 20.38 3.52
N GLU A 229 15.00 19.73 4.01
CA GLU A 229 15.57 18.53 3.38
C GLU A 229 14.55 17.40 3.29
N VAL A 230 13.70 17.18 4.32
CA VAL A 230 12.64 16.17 4.29
C VAL A 230 11.62 16.46 3.20
N LYS A 231 11.12 17.70 3.13
CA LYS A 231 10.18 18.13 2.11
C LYS A 231 10.80 18.07 0.72
N GLU A 232 12.02 18.52 0.61
CA GLU A 232 12.80 18.53 -0.62
C GLU A 232 13.08 17.09 -1.09
N MET A 233 13.47 16.17 -0.22
CA MET A 233 13.66 14.76 -0.56
C MET A 233 12.37 14.08 -1.03
N LEU A 234 11.23 14.34 -0.38
CA LEU A 234 9.96 13.78 -0.81
C LEU A 234 9.50 14.34 -2.17
N THR A 235 9.90 15.56 -2.51
CA THR A 235 9.51 16.23 -3.76
C THR A 235 10.57 16.16 -4.86
N THR A 236 11.83 16.44 -4.57
CA THR A 236 12.92 16.51 -5.56
C THR A 236 13.41 15.15 -6.01
N ARG A 237 13.26 14.14 -5.19
CA ARG A 237 13.53 12.75 -5.53
C ARG A 237 12.96 12.34 -6.89
N TRP A 238 11.77 12.82 -7.21
CA TRP A 238 11.06 12.53 -8.46
C TRP A 238 11.37 13.53 -9.58
N THR A 239 11.85 14.71 -9.27
CA THR A 239 12.21 15.72 -10.29
C THR A 239 13.55 15.43 -10.95
N HIS A 240 14.47 14.73 -10.28
CA HIS A 240 15.80 14.38 -10.80
C HIS A 240 15.85 13.04 -11.53
N THR A 241 14.78 12.27 -11.53
CA THR A 241 14.72 11.03 -12.29
C THR A 241 14.37 11.32 -13.77
N ALA A 242 14.95 10.58 -14.69
CA ALA A 242 14.65 10.64 -16.14
C ALA A 242 13.20 10.22 -16.50
N TRP A 243 12.27 10.30 -15.55
CA TRP A 243 10.92 9.74 -15.54
C TRP A 243 9.84 10.80 -15.77
N TYR A 244 10.04 11.66 -16.73
CA TYR A 244 9.07 12.70 -17.05
C TYR A 244 7.64 12.16 -17.25
N GLN A 245 7.52 10.98 -17.86
CA GLN A 245 6.21 10.36 -18.06
C GLN A 245 5.56 9.95 -16.74
N SER A 246 6.31 9.35 -15.82
CA SER A 246 5.79 8.98 -14.48
C SER A 246 5.35 10.20 -13.70
N LYS A 247 6.06 11.33 -13.85
CA LYS A 247 5.64 12.60 -13.24
C LYS A 247 4.31 13.09 -13.80
N VAL A 248 4.14 13.11 -15.12
CA VAL A 248 2.89 13.60 -15.75
C VAL A 248 1.69 12.74 -15.33
N PHE A 249 1.82 11.42 -15.39
CA PHE A 249 0.77 10.52 -14.92
C PHE A 249 0.54 10.65 -13.42
N GLY A 250 1.59 10.79 -12.64
CA GLY A 250 1.53 10.96 -11.19
C GLY A 250 0.90 12.28 -10.76
N ASP A 251 1.11 13.38 -11.48
CA ASP A 251 0.44 14.66 -11.22
C ASP A 251 -1.09 14.49 -11.35
N HIS A 252 -1.58 13.77 -12.37
CA HIS A 252 -3.01 13.48 -12.50
C HIS A 252 -3.53 12.51 -11.43
N MET A 253 -2.75 11.50 -11.06
CA MET A 253 -3.11 10.62 -9.93
C MET A 253 -3.18 11.41 -8.63
N LEU A 254 -2.29 12.36 -8.42
CA LEU A 254 -2.31 13.27 -7.27
C LEU A 254 -3.59 14.12 -7.24
N GLU A 255 -4.02 14.66 -8.38
CA GLU A 255 -5.29 15.40 -8.48
C GLU A 255 -6.48 14.52 -8.08
N ILE A 256 -6.50 13.25 -8.51
CA ILE A 256 -7.50 12.28 -8.08
C ILE A 256 -7.42 12.07 -6.56
N MET A 257 -6.23 11.83 -6.01
CA MET A 257 -6.05 11.65 -4.57
C MET A 257 -6.51 12.87 -3.77
N GLU A 258 -6.10 14.07 -4.15
CA GLU A 258 -6.48 15.33 -3.49
C GLU A 258 -8.00 15.54 -3.50
N LYS A 259 -8.67 15.20 -4.61
CA LYS A 259 -10.12 15.28 -4.72
C LYS A 259 -10.85 14.38 -3.71
N TYR A 260 -10.41 13.14 -3.57
CA TYR A 260 -11.06 12.19 -2.65
C TYR A 260 -10.61 12.37 -1.21
N LEU A 261 -9.35 12.71 -0.97
CA LEU A 261 -8.75 12.84 0.36
C LEU A 261 -8.87 14.26 0.95
N SER A 262 -9.82 15.08 0.45
CA SER A 262 -10.22 16.36 1.07
C SER A 262 -11.02 16.08 2.35
N VAL A 263 -10.34 15.63 3.41
CA VAL A 263 -10.93 15.12 4.66
C VAL A 263 -10.40 15.92 5.84
N ASP A 264 -11.24 16.14 6.86
CA ASP A 264 -10.78 16.67 8.15
C ASP A 264 -10.05 15.57 8.94
N TRP A 265 -8.72 15.61 8.90
CA TRP A 265 -7.87 14.65 9.59
C TRP A 265 -7.86 14.80 11.12
N ASN A 266 -8.35 15.92 11.67
CA ASN A 266 -8.42 16.17 13.11
C ASN A 266 -9.73 15.71 13.76
N LYS A 267 -10.71 15.26 12.95
CA LYS A 267 -12.01 14.85 13.44
C LYS A 267 -11.89 13.76 14.53
N GLU A 268 -12.78 13.78 15.51
CA GLU A 268 -12.78 12.79 16.59
C GLU A 268 -12.99 11.36 16.09
N ASN A 269 -12.50 10.40 16.87
CA ASN A 269 -12.64 8.98 16.55
C ASN A 269 -14.11 8.56 16.66
N SER A 270 -14.68 8.07 15.57
CA SER A 270 -16.01 7.47 15.54
C SER A 270 -16.09 6.41 14.45
N LEU A 271 -16.99 5.45 14.60
CA LEU A 271 -17.21 4.42 13.57
C LEU A 271 -17.63 5.05 12.24
N ASP A 272 -18.50 6.06 12.26
CA ASP A 272 -18.97 6.73 11.04
C ASP A 272 -17.81 7.44 10.31
N TYR A 273 -16.91 8.08 11.06
CA TYR A 273 -15.73 8.71 10.47
C TYR A 273 -14.82 7.70 9.78
N TYR A 274 -14.51 6.60 10.45
CA TYR A 274 -13.63 5.57 9.86
C TYR A 274 -14.29 4.79 8.72
N ALA A 275 -15.61 4.56 8.78
CA ALA A 275 -16.36 3.98 7.67
C ALA A 275 -16.35 4.91 6.45
N ASN A 276 -16.50 6.23 6.65
CA ASN A 276 -16.37 7.22 5.58
C ASN A 276 -14.95 7.25 5.00
N LEU A 277 -13.91 7.11 5.81
CA LEU A 277 -12.53 6.99 5.30
C LEU A 277 -12.36 5.73 4.44
N TYR A 278 -12.98 4.62 4.83
CA TYR A 278 -12.98 3.41 4.03
C TYR A 278 -13.64 3.63 2.66
N GLU A 279 -14.87 4.15 2.62
CA GLU A 279 -15.57 4.44 1.36
C GLU A 279 -14.78 5.43 0.48
N THR A 280 -14.14 6.42 1.10
CA THR A 280 -13.26 7.35 0.41
C THR A 280 -12.09 6.62 -0.26
N GLY A 281 -11.44 5.70 0.45
CA GLY A 281 -10.36 4.88 -0.09
C GLY A 281 -10.82 3.99 -1.25
N VAL A 282 -11.96 3.32 -1.11
CA VAL A 282 -12.55 2.48 -2.19
C VAL A 282 -12.84 3.32 -3.44
N ASN A 283 -13.48 4.47 -3.27
CA ASN A 283 -13.82 5.35 -4.38
C ASN A 283 -12.58 5.91 -5.07
N MET A 284 -11.56 6.30 -4.31
CA MET A 284 -10.27 6.74 -4.83
C MET A 284 -9.59 5.63 -5.63
N THR A 285 -9.55 4.41 -5.09
CA THR A 285 -8.98 3.25 -5.79
C THR A 285 -9.69 3.00 -7.12
N ASN A 286 -11.02 3.02 -7.14
CA ASN A 286 -11.78 2.85 -8.37
C ASN A 286 -11.47 3.94 -9.41
N ALA A 287 -11.30 5.19 -8.98
CA ALA A 287 -10.94 6.30 -9.85
C ALA A 287 -9.52 6.14 -10.43
N LEU A 288 -8.56 5.71 -9.60
CA LEU A 288 -7.19 5.43 -10.03
C LEU A 288 -7.14 4.25 -11.01
N LEU A 289 -7.85 3.15 -10.73
CA LEU A 289 -7.95 2.00 -11.64
C LEU A 289 -8.57 2.38 -12.98
N ALA A 290 -9.60 3.23 -12.98
CA ALA A 290 -10.21 3.74 -14.21
C ALA A 290 -9.22 4.60 -15.00
N TYR A 291 -8.46 5.48 -14.33
CA TYR A 291 -7.43 6.31 -14.95
C TYR A 291 -6.30 5.47 -15.57
N MET A 292 -5.85 4.42 -14.88
CA MET A 292 -4.83 3.49 -15.36
C MET A 292 -5.32 2.52 -16.45
N THR A 293 -6.63 2.53 -16.76
CA THR A 293 -7.27 1.52 -17.64
C THR A 293 -7.16 0.08 -17.14
N MET A 294 -7.21 -0.09 -15.81
CA MET A 294 -7.10 -1.38 -15.10
C MET A 294 -8.40 -1.74 -14.36
N LYS A 295 -9.51 -1.05 -14.64
CA LYS A 295 -10.78 -1.25 -13.94
C LYS A 295 -11.26 -2.70 -13.96
N ASP A 296 -11.04 -3.40 -15.07
CA ASP A 296 -11.48 -4.77 -15.28
C ASP A 296 -10.46 -5.83 -14.80
N TRP A 297 -9.36 -5.41 -14.19
CA TRP A 297 -8.35 -6.32 -13.66
C TRP A 297 -8.68 -6.77 -12.24
N PHE A 298 -9.55 -6.03 -11.54
CA PHE A 298 -9.85 -6.26 -10.13
C PHE A 298 -11.34 -6.17 -9.87
N ILE A 299 -11.76 -6.84 -8.81
CA ILE A 299 -13.12 -6.85 -8.29
C ILE A 299 -13.11 -6.51 -6.81
N TRP A 300 -14.23 -6.04 -6.27
CA TRP A 300 -14.40 -5.83 -4.84
C TRP A 300 -15.25 -6.94 -4.25
N GLU A 301 -14.68 -7.71 -3.34
CA GLU A 301 -15.35 -8.85 -2.75
C GLU A 301 -15.10 -8.98 -1.24
N LYS A 302 -15.77 -9.93 -0.62
CA LYS A 302 -15.56 -10.22 0.80
C LYS A 302 -14.15 -10.77 1.03
N PRO A 303 -13.49 -10.44 2.17
CA PRO A 303 -12.13 -10.89 2.46
C PRO A 303 -11.89 -12.41 2.37
N GLN A 304 -12.91 -13.21 2.70
CA GLN A 304 -12.83 -14.67 2.62
C GLN A 304 -12.62 -15.16 1.17
N HIS A 305 -13.18 -14.45 0.21
CA HIS A 305 -12.98 -14.77 -1.22
C HIS A 305 -11.56 -14.41 -1.67
N LEU A 306 -10.97 -13.32 -1.15
CA LEU A 306 -9.56 -12.98 -1.41
C LEU A 306 -8.63 -14.11 -0.99
N LEU A 307 -8.81 -14.68 0.21
CA LEU A 307 -7.99 -15.78 0.69
C LEU A 307 -8.11 -17.01 -0.22
N ALA A 308 -9.34 -17.35 -0.63
CA ALA A 308 -9.58 -18.44 -1.57
C ALA A 308 -8.95 -18.16 -2.95
N ALA A 309 -9.00 -16.92 -3.44
CA ALA A 309 -8.37 -16.54 -4.70
C ALA A 309 -6.84 -16.63 -4.63
N GLN A 310 -6.23 -16.21 -3.54
CA GLN A 310 -4.79 -16.34 -3.32
C GLN A 310 -4.32 -17.81 -3.32
N GLU A 311 -5.10 -18.72 -2.69
CA GLU A 311 -4.82 -20.15 -2.70
C GLU A 311 -4.94 -20.75 -4.11
N GLN A 312 -5.77 -20.17 -4.96
CA GLN A 312 -6.03 -20.61 -6.33
C GLN A 312 -5.23 -19.83 -7.40
N ALA A 313 -4.35 -18.91 -7.00
CA ALA A 313 -3.65 -18.02 -7.93
C ALA A 313 -2.91 -18.77 -9.05
N ALA A 314 -2.22 -19.86 -8.74
CA ALA A 314 -1.54 -20.69 -9.75
C ALA A 314 -2.53 -21.33 -10.75
N THR A 315 -3.72 -21.73 -10.29
CA THR A 315 -4.78 -22.26 -11.15
C THR A 315 -5.33 -21.17 -12.07
N TYR A 316 -5.51 -19.96 -11.57
CA TYR A 316 -5.94 -18.80 -12.37
C TYR A 316 -4.90 -18.43 -13.42
N GLU A 317 -3.62 -18.47 -13.08
CA GLU A 317 -2.52 -18.27 -14.03
C GLU A 317 -2.61 -19.26 -15.16
N GLN A 318 -2.64 -20.55 -14.89
CA GLN A 318 -2.72 -21.60 -15.91
C GLN A 318 -3.97 -21.45 -16.78
N ALA A 319 -5.12 -21.19 -16.17
CA ALA A 319 -6.36 -20.97 -16.90
C ALA A 319 -6.32 -19.73 -17.80
N ALA A 320 -5.70 -18.62 -17.32
CA ALA A 320 -5.51 -17.42 -18.12
C ALA A 320 -4.58 -17.68 -19.32
N LEU A 321 -3.47 -18.38 -19.11
CA LEU A 321 -2.53 -18.76 -20.17
C LEU A 321 -3.21 -19.66 -21.22
N LYS A 322 -3.97 -20.65 -20.80
CA LYS A 322 -4.74 -21.50 -21.73
C LYS A 322 -5.78 -20.71 -22.52
N LYS A 323 -6.46 -19.76 -21.90
CA LYS A 323 -7.47 -18.90 -22.56
C LYS A 323 -6.83 -17.95 -23.58
N ILE A 324 -5.58 -17.51 -23.35
CA ILE A 324 -4.87 -16.59 -24.24
C ILE A 324 -4.21 -17.32 -25.41
N PHE A 325 -3.62 -18.47 -25.15
CA PHE A 325 -2.73 -19.17 -26.10
C PHE A 325 -3.27 -20.48 -26.63
N GLY A 326 -4.38 -21.00 -26.05
CA GLY A 326 -4.96 -22.28 -26.45
C GLY A 326 -3.96 -23.43 -26.29
N ASP A 327 -4.03 -24.37 -27.23
CA ASP A 327 -3.23 -25.60 -27.18
C ASP A 327 -1.72 -25.37 -27.45
N LEU A 328 -1.32 -24.15 -27.83
CA LEU A 328 0.10 -23.82 -28.09
C LEU A 328 0.99 -23.90 -26.84
N ILE A 329 0.38 -23.93 -25.63
CA ILE A 329 1.12 -24.04 -24.37
C ILE A 329 1.33 -25.50 -23.97
N GLU A 330 0.42 -26.40 -24.34
CA GLU A 330 0.51 -27.82 -23.94
C GLU A 330 1.76 -28.51 -24.51
N ASP A 331 2.29 -28.03 -25.63
CA ASP A 331 3.52 -28.55 -26.26
C ASP A 331 4.83 -27.89 -25.73
N GLN A 332 4.76 -26.89 -24.84
CA GLN A 332 5.94 -26.13 -24.36
C GLN A 332 6.11 -26.12 -22.83
N VAL A 333 5.19 -26.70 -22.08
CA VAL A 333 5.24 -26.89 -20.62
C VAL A 333 5.51 -28.36 -20.31
#